data_9e46ca485f8366dfefc7647cc4eaad55
#
_entry.id   9e46ca485f8366dfefc7647cc4eaad55
#
_cell.length_a   1.000
_cell.length_b   1.000
_cell.length_c   1.000
_cell.angle_alpha   90.00
_cell.angle_beta   90.00
_cell.angle_gamma   90.00
#
_symmetry.space_group_name_H-M   'P 1'
#
loop_
_entity.id
_entity.type
_entity.pdbx_description
1 polymer ?
#
loop_
_entity_poly.entity_id
_entity_poly.type
_entity_poly.pdbx_seq_one_letter_code
_entity_poly.pdbx_strand_id
1 'polypeptide(L)'
;MRIVITEFISLDGVVQAPGGQGEDNDGGFAHGGWSHPFFDPEFVGGSFTEALEKADALLFGRRTWQNMAAAWPERAGDPFADRMNTVPKYVVSATLGDDELTWNNTTRIDGAEAVARIRELRDGEGGEGGEAGDLVVMGSPTLVRTLLSEGLVDELRLMIMPVLLGGGKSIFPADGGLHTLELASTAISPAGVHVCTYRPAAKG
;
A
#
# COMPACT_ATOMS: atom_id res chain seq x y z
N MET A 1 -5.29 8.51 -12.81
CA MET A 1 -5.71 7.71 -11.62
C MET A 1 -5.36 8.46 -10.35
N ARG A 2 -6.15 8.33 -9.25
CA ARG A 2 -5.72 8.83 -7.93
C ARG A 2 -4.75 7.85 -7.29
N ILE A 3 -3.76 8.33 -6.57
CA ILE A 3 -2.83 7.48 -5.82
C ILE A 3 -3.34 7.31 -4.40
N VAL A 4 -3.80 6.11 -4.08
CA VAL A 4 -4.37 5.72 -2.78
C VAL A 4 -3.45 4.73 -2.09
N ILE A 5 -2.90 5.14 -0.95
CA ILE A 5 -2.07 4.26 -0.11
C ILE A 5 -2.97 3.58 0.92
N THR A 6 -2.81 2.28 1.12
CA THR A 6 -3.47 1.54 2.19
C THR A 6 -2.44 0.70 2.95
N GLU A 7 -2.31 0.94 4.27
CA GLU A 7 -1.25 0.35 5.10
C GLU A 7 -1.73 -0.07 6.48
N PHE A 8 -1.25 -1.23 6.93
CA PHE A 8 -1.21 -1.55 8.34
C PHE A 8 -0.11 -0.77 9.02
N ILE A 9 -0.41 -0.14 10.15
CA ILE A 9 0.57 0.65 10.89
C ILE A 9 0.38 0.46 12.40
N SER A 10 1.47 0.29 13.13
CA SER A 10 1.45 0.30 14.59
C SER A 10 1.25 1.71 15.15
N LEU A 11 0.89 1.83 16.41
CA LEU A 11 0.70 3.13 17.07
C LEU A 11 2.00 3.96 17.09
N ASP A 12 3.17 3.32 17.05
CA ASP A 12 4.48 3.97 16.95
C ASP A 12 5.03 4.08 15.52
N GLY A 13 4.15 3.88 14.49
CA GLY A 13 4.43 4.21 13.11
C GLY A 13 5.19 3.15 12.31
N VAL A 14 5.27 1.91 12.81
CA VAL A 14 5.93 0.80 12.11
C VAL A 14 4.95 0.11 11.17
N VAL A 15 5.41 -0.16 9.93
CA VAL A 15 4.67 -0.88 8.88
C VAL A 15 5.40 -2.15 8.40
N GLN A 16 6.50 -2.53 9.05
CA GLN A 16 7.32 -3.66 8.64
C GLN A 16 6.65 -4.99 8.99
N ALA A 17 6.58 -5.92 8.03
CA ALA A 17 6.14 -7.31 8.19
C ALA A 17 4.81 -7.49 8.95
N PRO A 18 3.71 -6.79 8.61
CA PRO A 18 2.45 -6.94 9.33
C PRO A 18 1.80 -8.31 9.10
N GLY A 19 2.00 -8.92 7.93
CA GLY A 19 1.22 -10.08 7.46
C GLY A 19 1.81 -11.44 7.82
N GLY A 20 3.07 -11.54 8.27
CA GLY A 20 3.62 -12.84 8.62
C GLY A 20 5.02 -12.83 9.19
N GLN A 21 5.35 -13.90 9.94
CA GLN A 21 6.73 -14.15 10.37
C GLN A 21 7.61 -14.38 9.12
N GLY A 22 8.74 -13.67 9.05
CA GLY A 22 9.66 -13.81 7.93
C GLY A 22 9.31 -13.00 6.68
N GLU A 23 8.21 -12.24 6.69
CA GLU A 23 7.83 -11.36 5.58
C GLU A 23 8.91 -10.29 5.30
N ASP A 24 9.45 -9.68 6.33
CA ASP A 24 10.57 -8.73 6.25
C ASP A 24 11.37 -8.71 7.55
N ASN A 25 12.50 -9.41 7.59
CA ASN A 25 13.39 -9.53 8.75
C ASN A 25 14.56 -8.52 8.73
N ASP A 26 14.53 -7.51 7.86
CA ASP A 26 15.58 -6.51 7.77
C ASP A 26 15.82 -5.84 9.14
N GLY A 27 17.08 -5.56 9.44
CA GLY A 27 17.45 -4.93 10.71
C GLY A 27 17.22 -5.82 11.95
N GLY A 28 16.96 -7.12 11.76
CA GLY A 28 16.67 -8.04 12.85
C GLY A 28 15.26 -7.93 13.41
N PHE A 29 14.31 -7.39 12.64
CA PHE A 29 12.91 -7.24 13.08
C PHE A 29 12.28 -8.60 13.40
N ALA A 30 11.81 -8.75 14.63
CA ALA A 30 11.36 -10.03 15.19
C ALA A 30 9.85 -10.16 15.35
N HIS A 31 9.08 -9.10 15.03
CA HIS A 31 7.63 -9.02 15.32
C HIS A 31 6.75 -9.33 14.10
N GLY A 32 7.24 -10.06 13.07
CA GLY A 32 6.44 -10.39 11.89
C GLY A 32 5.08 -11.00 12.22
N GLY A 33 4.04 -10.59 11.49
CA GLY A 33 2.66 -11.02 11.73
C GLY A 33 1.94 -10.29 12.87
N TRP A 34 2.47 -9.17 13.34
CA TRP A 34 1.94 -8.40 14.47
C TRP A 34 0.52 -7.85 14.25
N SER A 35 0.06 -7.79 13.00
CA SER A 35 -1.31 -7.31 12.71
C SER A 35 -2.40 -8.34 13.00
N HIS A 36 -2.09 -9.64 12.98
CA HIS A 36 -3.06 -10.72 13.06
C HIS A 36 -4.00 -10.67 14.28
N PRO A 37 -3.53 -10.37 15.51
CA PRO A 37 -4.41 -10.29 16.68
C PRO A 37 -5.47 -9.20 16.61
N PHE A 38 -5.28 -8.21 15.71
CA PHE A 38 -6.14 -7.05 15.55
C PHE A 38 -6.96 -7.09 14.25
N PHE A 39 -6.76 -8.12 13.42
CA PHE A 39 -7.47 -8.22 12.15
C PHE A 39 -8.97 -8.45 12.39
N ASP A 40 -9.77 -7.57 11.83
CA ASP A 40 -11.22 -7.64 11.83
C ASP A 40 -11.71 -7.68 10.38
N PRO A 41 -12.46 -8.74 9.97
CA PRO A 41 -12.89 -8.88 8.57
C PRO A 41 -13.80 -7.76 8.08
N GLU A 42 -14.63 -7.19 8.94
CA GLU A 42 -15.59 -6.15 8.57
C GLU A 42 -14.89 -4.79 8.43
N PHE A 43 -14.12 -4.36 9.43
CA PHE A 43 -13.49 -3.04 9.44
C PHE A 43 -12.17 -3.03 8.67
N VAL A 44 -11.24 -3.92 9.03
CA VAL A 44 -9.90 -3.97 8.44
C VAL A 44 -9.96 -4.60 7.06
N GLY A 45 -10.59 -5.77 6.95
CA GLY A 45 -10.79 -6.47 5.67
C GLY A 45 -11.65 -5.66 4.71
N GLY A 46 -12.75 -5.06 5.21
CA GLY A 46 -13.64 -4.19 4.44
C GLY A 46 -12.92 -2.98 3.84
N SER A 47 -11.99 -2.35 4.58
CA SER A 47 -11.19 -1.22 4.07
C SER A 47 -10.30 -1.61 2.89
N PHE A 48 -9.68 -2.80 2.94
CA PHE A 48 -8.91 -3.32 1.81
C PHE A 48 -9.80 -3.69 0.62
N THR A 49 -10.93 -4.33 0.88
CA THR A 49 -11.90 -4.70 -0.17
C THR A 49 -12.40 -3.46 -0.90
N GLU A 50 -12.80 -2.42 -0.16
CA GLU A 50 -13.25 -1.16 -0.75
C GLU A 50 -12.16 -0.51 -1.63
N ALA A 51 -10.90 -0.51 -1.16
CA ALA A 51 -9.80 0.02 -1.95
C ALA A 51 -9.58 -0.79 -3.24
N LEU A 52 -9.64 -2.12 -3.14
CA LEU A 52 -9.43 -3.02 -4.27
C LEU A 52 -10.57 -2.96 -5.31
N GLU A 53 -11.80 -2.76 -4.87
CA GLU A 53 -12.96 -2.58 -5.77
C GLU A 53 -12.80 -1.35 -6.66
N LYS A 54 -12.24 -0.25 -6.12
CA LYS A 54 -12.00 1.02 -6.83
C LYS A 54 -10.70 1.04 -7.61
N ALA A 55 -9.86 0.00 -7.47
CA ALA A 55 -8.55 -0.05 -8.10
C ALA A 55 -8.66 -0.34 -9.60
N ASP A 56 -8.12 0.56 -10.42
CA ASP A 56 -7.80 0.30 -11.83
C ASP A 56 -6.46 -0.43 -11.96
N ALA A 57 -5.54 -0.18 -11.01
CA ALA A 57 -4.27 -0.88 -10.93
C ALA A 57 -3.74 -0.92 -9.49
N LEU A 58 -2.81 -1.84 -9.24
CA LEU A 58 -2.06 -1.95 -7.99
C LEU A 58 -0.61 -1.53 -8.21
N LEU A 59 0.02 -0.93 -7.21
CA LEU A 59 1.42 -0.53 -7.25
C LEU A 59 2.15 -1.04 -6.01
N PHE A 60 3.28 -1.68 -6.24
CA PHE A 60 4.11 -2.30 -5.21
C PHE A 60 5.58 -1.92 -5.35
N GLY A 61 6.30 -1.84 -4.24
CA GLY A 61 7.73 -2.03 -4.24
C GLY A 61 8.09 -3.52 -4.36
N ARG A 62 9.31 -3.83 -4.80
CA ARG A 62 9.76 -5.18 -5.15
C ARG A 62 9.44 -6.23 -4.07
N ARG A 63 9.83 -6.00 -2.81
CA ARG A 63 9.63 -7.01 -1.75
C ARG A 63 8.17 -7.29 -1.47
N THR A 64 7.36 -6.26 -1.38
CA THR A 64 5.91 -6.42 -1.18
C THR A 64 5.31 -7.19 -2.35
N TRP A 65 5.69 -6.84 -3.58
CA TRP A 65 5.23 -7.57 -4.76
C TRP A 65 5.63 -9.06 -4.70
N GLN A 66 6.88 -9.38 -4.34
CA GLN A 66 7.34 -10.76 -4.22
C GLN A 66 6.54 -11.55 -3.17
N ASN A 67 6.28 -10.96 -1.99
CA ASN A 67 5.48 -11.58 -0.94
C ASN A 67 4.03 -11.82 -1.40
N MET A 68 3.44 -10.84 -2.07
CA MET A 68 2.08 -10.94 -2.61
C MET A 68 1.99 -11.96 -3.74
N ALA A 69 2.95 -11.97 -4.66
CA ALA A 69 3.05 -12.92 -5.77
C ALA A 69 3.19 -14.38 -5.29
N ALA A 70 3.80 -14.60 -4.14
CA ALA A 70 3.92 -15.93 -3.53
C ALA A 70 2.62 -16.37 -2.82
N ALA A 71 1.77 -15.42 -2.39
CA ALA A 71 0.63 -15.73 -1.53
C ALA A 71 -0.72 -15.76 -2.26
N TRP A 72 -0.96 -14.84 -3.19
CA TRP A 72 -2.30 -14.63 -3.75
C TRP A 72 -2.68 -15.55 -4.90
N PRO A 73 -1.80 -15.95 -5.83
CA PRO A 73 -2.15 -16.88 -6.90
C PRO A 73 -2.69 -18.22 -6.40
N GLU A 74 -2.20 -18.70 -5.26
CA GLU A 74 -2.59 -19.99 -4.65
C GLU A 74 -3.99 -19.95 -3.98
N ARG A 75 -4.61 -18.76 -3.87
CA ARG A 75 -5.91 -18.56 -3.21
C ARG A 75 -7.05 -18.37 -4.20
N ALA A 76 -6.95 -18.95 -5.39
CA ALA A 76 -8.00 -18.88 -6.41
C ALA A 76 -9.35 -19.39 -5.88
N GLY A 77 -10.44 -18.66 -6.18
CA GLY A 77 -11.80 -18.92 -5.68
C GLY A 77 -12.18 -18.11 -4.43
N ASP A 78 -11.24 -17.38 -3.81
CA ASP A 78 -11.54 -16.31 -2.87
C ASP A 78 -11.78 -15.01 -3.65
N PRO A 79 -12.94 -14.32 -3.50
CA PRO A 79 -13.27 -13.14 -4.30
C PRO A 79 -12.23 -12.00 -4.20
N PHE A 80 -11.62 -11.82 -3.02
CA PHE A 80 -10.57 -10.83 -2.84
C PHE A 80 -9.29 -11.23 -3.58
N ALA A 81 -8.89 -12.50 -3.46
CA ALA A 81 -7.73 -13.04 -4.18
C ALA A 81 -7.94 -13.02 -5.70
N ASP A 82 -9.12 -13.37 -6.18
CA ASP A 82 -9.46 -13.34 -7.61
C ASP A 82 -9.35 -11.92 -8.16
N ARG A 83 -9.83 -10.92 -7.42
CA ARG A 83 -9.66 -9.51 -7.79
C ARG A 83 -8.20 -9.09 -7.78
N MET A 84 -7.42 -9.41 -6.73
CA MET A 84 -5.97 -9.18 -6.66
C MET A 84 -5.24 -9.79 -7.85
N ASN A 85 -5.62 -10.99 -8.28
CA ASN A 85 -4.98 -11.69 -9.38
C ASN A 85 -5.34 -11.08 -10.76
N THR A 86 -6.52 -10.50 -10.92
CA THR A 86 -7.00 -9.98 -12.21
C THR A 86 -6.62 -8.52 -12.46
N VAL A 87 -6.55 -7.66 -11.43
CA VAL A 87 -6.20 -6.24 -11.56
C VAL A 87 -4.79 -6.07 -12.14
N PRO A 88 -4.56 -5.13 -13.09
CA PRO A 88 -3.23 -4.75 -13.54
C PRO A 88 -2.31 -4.35 -12.37
N LYS A 89 -1.05 -4.72 -12.44
CA LYS A 89 -0.07 -4.47 -11.38
C LYS A 89 1.17 -3.80 -11.92
N TYR A 90 1.72 -2.88 -11.14
CA TYR A 90 3.02 -2.29 -11.35
C TYR A 90 3.94 -2.66 -10.19
N VAL A 91 5.18 -2.99 -10.50
CA VAL A 91 6.23 -3.23 -9.51
C VAL A 91 7.42 -2.31 -9.76
N VAL A 92 7.75 -1.49 -8.77
CA VAL A 92 8.94 -0.63 -8.82
C VAL A 92 10.15 -1.46 -8.38
N SER A 93 11.10 -1.62 -9.29
CA SER A 93 12.34 -2.37 -9.01
C SER A 93 13.47 -1.98 -9.97
N ALA A 94 14.67 -1.81 -9.41
CA ALA A 94 15.91 -1.68 -10.17
C ALA A 94 16.60 -3.03 -10.44
N THR A 95 16.14 -4.12 -9.82
CA THR A 95 16.86 -5.40 -9.82
C THR A 95 16.04 -6.61 -10.23
N LEU A 96 14.72 -6.52 -10.27
CA LEU A 96 13.83 -7.61 -10.70
C LEU A 96 13.90 -7.73 -12.23
N GLY A 97 14.21 -8.92 -12.74
CA GLY A 97 14.17 -9.21 -14.16
C GLY A 97 12.75 -9.41 -14.68
N ASP A 98 12.52 -9.21 -15.96
CA ASP A 98 11.18 -9.40 -16.56
C ASP A 98 10.77 -10.88 -16.56
N ASP A 99 11.73 -11.79 -16.58
CA ASP A 99 11.56 -13.25 -16.44
C ASP A 99 11.16 -13.69 -15.02
N GLU A 100 11.36 -12.82 -14.03
CA GLU A 100 10.94 -13.03 -12.64
C GLU A 100 9.50 -12.56 -12.36
N LEU A 101 8.81 -11.93 -13.33
CA LEU A 101 7.44 -11.42 -13.18
C LEU A 101 6.42 -12.57 -13.24
N THR A 102 6.38 -13.38 -12.19
CA THR A 102 5.54 -14.58 -12.11
C THR A 102 4.07 -14.32 -11.83
N TRP A 103 3.73 -13.16 -11.26
CA TRP A 103 2.34 -12.79 -11.01
C TRP A 103 1.75 -12.12 -12.25
N ASN A 104 0.66 -12.68 -12.77
CA ASN A 104 0.03 -12.22 -14.02
C ASN A 104 -0.35 -10.73 -13.98
N ASN A 105 -0.45 -10.12 -15.17
CA ASN A 105 -0.78 -8.71 -15.36
C ASN A 105 0.18 -7.75 -14.62
N THR A 106 1.45 -8.13 -14.45
CA THR A 106 2.47 -7.29 -13.82
C THR A 106 3.35 -6.61 -14.86
N THR A 107 3.55 -5.31 -14.69
CA THR A 107 4.51 -4.49 -15.46
C THR A 107 5.57 -3.93 -14.50
N ARG A 108 6.85 -4.09 -14.86
CA ARG A 108 7.95 -3.50 -14.10
C ARG A 108 8.11 -2.03 -14.44
N ILE A 109 8.31 -1.22 -13.41
CA ILE A 109 8.76 0.17 -13.51
C ILE A 109 10.20 0.22 -13.02
N ASP A 110 11.13 0.76 -13.82
CA ASP A 110 12.51 0.93 -13.39
C ASP A 110 12.60 1.89 -12.20
N GLY A 111 13.40 1.52 -11.20
CA GLY A 111 13.52 2.31 -9.97
C GLY A 111 14.00 3.75 -10.21
N ALA A 112 14.84 3.98 -11.22
CA ALA A 112 15.34 5.30 -11.57
C ALA A 112 14.25 6.19 -12.22
N GLU A 113 13.26 5.58 -12.88
CA GLU A 113 12.18 6.28 -13.59
C GLU A 113 10.88 6.28 -12.78
N ALA A 114 10.88 5.68 -11.59
CA ALA A 114 9.67 5.39 -10.82
C ALA A 114 8.78 6.62 -10.60
N VAL A 115 9.36 7.71 -10.12
CA VAL A 115 8.60 8.94 -9.82
C VAL A 115 7.97 9.53 -11.08
N ALA A 116 8.73 9.60 -12.19
CA ALA A 116 8.23 10.13 -13.45
C ALA A 116 7.09 9.26 -14.00
N ARG A 117 7.30 7.94 -14.01
CA ARG A 117 6.29 7.00 -14.55
C ARG A 117 5.02 6.96 -13.70
N ILE A 118 5.14 7.00 -12.36
CA ILE A 118 3.97 7.05 -11.47
C ILE A 118 3.20 8.37 -11.65
N ARG A 119 3.91 9.49 -11.86
CA ARG A 119 3.28 10.78 -12.17
C ARG A 119 2.50 10.71 -13.48
N GLU A 120 3.06 10.10 -14.54
CA GLU A 120 2.35 9.86 -15.80
C GLU A 120 1.09 9.00 -15.61
N LEU A 121 1.16 7.93 -14.79
CA LEU A 121 -0.01 7.08 -14.46
C LEU A 121 -1.09 7.86 -13.70
N ARG A 122 -0.68 8.77 -12.81
CA ARG A 122 -1.59 9.65 -12.06
C ARG A 122 -2.27 10.66 -12.97
N ASP A 123 -1.47 11.36 -13.77
CA ASP A 123 -1.90 12.52 -14.58
C ASP A 123 -2.43 12.10 -15.97
N GLY A 124 -2.19 10.86 -16.37
CA GLY A 124 -2.69 10.29 -17.62
C GLY A 124 -4.21 10.30 -17.68
N GLU A 125 -4.74 10.55 -18.87
CA GLU A 125 -6.19 10.57 -19.12
C GLU A 125 -6.80 9.22 -18.71
N GLY A 126 -7.77 9.25 -17.80
CA GLY A 126 -8.67 8.13 -17.56
C GLY A 126 -9.27 7.73 -18.90
N GLY A 127 -9.35 6.40 -19.16
CA GLY A 127 -9.88 5.88 -20.42
C GLY A 127 -11.18 6.59 -20.83
N GLU A 128 -11.44 6.68 -22.12
CA GLU A 128 -12.55 7.44 -22.71
C GLU A 128 -13.87 7.30 -21.90
N GLY A 129 -14.24 8.37 -21.18
CA GLY A 129 -15.58 8.57 -20.65
C GLY A 129 -15.87 8.06 -19.23
N GLY A 130 -14.88 7.61 -18.44
CA GLY A 130 -15.06 7.15 -17.04
C GLY A 130 -14.35 8.04 -16.01
N GLU A 131 -14.85 8.08 -14.76
CA GLU A 131 -14.08 8.59 -13.63
C GLU A 131 -12.80 7.75 -13.53
N ALA A 132 -11.63 8.42 -13.46
CA ALA A 132 -10.37 7.72 -13.29
C ALA A 132 -10.36 6.98 -11.95
N GLY A 133 -10.17 5.66 -11.98
CA GLY A 133 -10.08 4.85 -10.78
C GLY A 133 -8.78 5.07 -10.00
N ASP A 134 -8.55 4.21 -9.03
CA ASP A 134 -7.45 4.37 -8.09
C ASP A 134 -6.23 3.51 -8.51
N LEU A 135 -5.03 4.07 -8.38
CA LEU A 135 -3.77 3.34 -8.29
C LEU A 135 -3.52 3.04 -6.82
N VAL A 136 -3.85 1.82 -6.39
CA VAL A 136 -3.76 1.43 -4.98
C VAL A 136 -2.36 0.93 -4.65
N VAL A 137 -1.75 1.52 -3.63
CA VAL A 137 -0.39 1.20 -3.15
C VAL A 137 -0.49 0.46 -1.83
N MET A 138 0.07 -0.75 -1.76
CA MET A 138 0.11 -1.61 -0.57
C MET A 138 1.56 -1.88 -0.12
N GLY A 139 2.37 -0.85 -0.03
CA GLY A 139 3.82 -0.97 0.24
C GLY A 139 4.66 -1.03 -1.03
N SER A 140 5.98 -1.05 -0.97
CA SER A 140 6.80 -1.16 0.26
C SER A 140 6.95 0.17 1.00
N PRO A 141 7.40 0.15 2.27
CA PRO A 141 7.61 1.38 3.06
C PRO A 141 8.47 2.43 2.34
N THR A 142 9.51 2.02 1.63
CA THR A 142 10.38 2.93 0.86
C THR A 142 9.63 3.61 -0.28
N LEU A 143 8.83 2.85 -1.04
CA LEU A 143 8.01 3.40 -2.13
C LEU A 143 7.00 4.42 -1.58
N VAL A 144 6.27 4.05 -0.54
CA VAL A 144 5.27 4.93 0.10
C VAL A 144 5.91 6.22 0.60
N ARG A 145 7.08 6.13 1.24
CA ARG A 145 7.84 7.31 1.69
C ARG A 145 8.21 8.22 0.53
N THR A 146 8.68 7.65 -0.58
CA THR A 146 8.99 8.42 -1.80
C THR A 146 7.76 9.15 -2.33
N LEU A 147 6.62 8.45 -2.44
CA LEU A 147 5.37 9.05 -2.93
C LEU A 147 4.88 10.19 -2.03
N LEU A 148 5.01 10.04 -0.71
CA LEU A 148 4.67 11.10 0.25
C LEU A 148 5.61 12.32 0.10
N SER A 149 6.93 12.10 0.03
CA SER A 149 7.92 13.18 -0.16
C SER A 149 7.72 13.93 -1.48
N GLU A 150 7.33 13.22 -2.56
CA GLU A 150 7.08 13.81 -3.88
C GLU A 150 5.70 14.48 -4.01
N GLY A 151 4.86 14.43 -2.98
CA GLY A 151 3.52 14.99 -3.00
C GLY A 151 2.59 14.33 -4.00
N LEU A 152 2.80 13.04 -4.28
CA LEU A 152 2.02 12.28 -5.27
C LEU A 152 0.80 11.57 -4.68
N VAL A 153 0.65 11.56 -3.36
CA VAL A 153 -0.42 10.84 -2.66
C VAL A 153 -1.70 11.68 -2.65
N ASP A 154 -2.80 11.12 -3.13
CA ASP A 154 -4.13 11.75 -3.10
C ASP A 154 -4.94 11.30 -1.88
N GLU A 155 -4.72 10.07 -1.41
CA GLU A 155 -5.39 9.53 -0.22
C GLU A 155 -4.47 8.55 0.53
N LEU A 156 -4.44 8.68 1.87
CA LEU A 156 -3.68 7.82 2.76
C LEU A 156 -4.64 7.13 3.73
N ARG A 157 -4.82 5.82 3.57
CA ARG A 157 -5.65 4.97 4.43
C ARG A 157 -4.77 4.21 5.38
N LEU A 158 -4.92 4.45 6.67
CA LEU A 158 -4.14 3.81 7.72
C LEU A 158 -5.03 2.99 8.64
N MET A 159 -4.69 1.73 8.81
CA MET A 159 -5.24 0.86 9.85
C MET A 159 -4.27 0.86 11.02
N ILE A 160 -4.50 1.78 11.95
CA ILE A 160 -3.63 2.03 13.11
C ILE A 160 -3.97 1.03 14.20
N MET A 161 -3.08 0.08 14.43
CA MET A 161 -3.26 -0.98 15.43
C MET A 161 -2.74 -0.56 16.79
N PRO A 162 -3.45 -0.92 17.88
CA PRO A 162 -3.10 -0.52 19.25
C PRO A 162 -1.91 -1.32 19.78
N VAL A 163 -0.77 -1.23 19.11
CA VAL A 163 0.47 -1.93 19.48
C VAL A 163 1.68 -1.03 19.29
N LEU A 164 2.66 -1.17 20.15
CA LEU A 164 3.98 -0.55 20.06
C LEU A 164 5.00 -1.65 19.75
N LEU A 165 5.76 -1.48 18.69
CA LEU A 165 6.77 -2.45 18.22
C LEU A 165 8.20 -2.04 18.60
N GLY A 166 8.40 -0.78 18.98
CA GLY A 166 9.68 -0.28 19.48
C GLY A 166 10.74 -0.02 18.41
N GLY A 167 10.45 -0.24 17.14
CA GLY A 167 11.33 0.00 16.01
C GLY A 167 10.95 -0.83 14.79
N GLY A 168 11.43 -0.42 13.62
CA GLY A 168 11.11 -1.03 12.34
C GLY A 168 11.01 0.01 11.21
N LYS A 169 10.58 -0.41 10.02
CA LYS A 169 10.40 0.48 8.88
C LYS A 169 9.15 1.32 9.03
N SER A 170 9.26 2.61 8.72
CA SER A 170 8.16 3.58 8.70
C SER A 170 7.93 4.10 7.29
N ILE A 171 6.71 4.53 7.00
CA ILE A 171 6.35 5.19 5.73
C ILE A 171 6.53 6.70 5.76
N PHE A 172 6.68 7.30 6.95
CA PHE A 172 6.74 8.75 7.07
C PHE A 172 8.09 9.30 6.59
N PRO A 173 8.10 10.36 5.77
CA PRO A 173 9.31 11.02 5.37
C PRO A 173 10.09 11.56 6.58
N ALA A 174 11.41 11.50 6.48
CA ALA A 174 12.33 12.11 7.46
C ALA A 174 13.14 13.22 6.79
N ASP A 175 12.50 13.99 5.91
CA ASP A 175 13.09 15.05 5.08
C ASP A 175 13.00 16.44 5.72
N GLY A 176 12.38 16.55 6.90
CA GLY A 176 12.14 17.81 7.59
C GLY A 176 11.00 18.65 6.99
N GLY A 177 10.33 18.15 5.95
CA GLY A 177 9.18 18.79 5.32
C GLY A 177 7.92 18.75 6.21
N LEU A 178 7.11 19.79 6.16
CA LEU A 178 5.78 19.80 6.77
C LEU A 178 4.75 19.32 5.77
N HIS A 179 4.08 18.20 6.07
CA HIS A 179 3.01 17.62 5.28
C HIS A 179 1.70 17.68 6.09
N THR A 180 0.86 18.66 5.80
CA THR A 180 -0.44 18.78 6.47
C THR A 180 -1.47 17.89 5.80
N LEU A 181 -2.19 17.13 6.61
CA LEU A 181 -3.24 16.22 6.17
C LEU A 181 -4.57 16.59 6.84
N GLU A 182 -5.66 16.37 6.13
CA GLU A 182 -7.03 16.47 6.63
C GLU A 182 -7.61 15.08 6.84
N LEU A 183 -8.24 14.85 7.99
CA LEU A 183 -8.96 13.61 8.25
C LEU A 183 -10.28 13.63 7.47
N ALA A 184 -10.40 12.75 6.48
CA ALA A 184 -11.60 12.60 5.67
C ALA A 184 -12.64 11.67 6.31
N SER A 185 -12.19 10.57 6.91
CA SER A 185 -13.05 9.63 7.64
C SER A 185 -12.29 8.84 8.69
N THR A 186 -13.02 8.34 9.69
CA THR A 186 -12.47 7.41 10.67
C THR A 186 -13.54 6.43 11.13
N ALA A 187 -13.11 5.20 11.44
CA ALA A 187 -13.91 4.18 12.10
C ALA A 187 -13.02 3.45 13.12
N ILE A 188 -13.63 2.83 14.11
CA ILE A 188 -12.90 2.08 15.14
C ILE A 188 -13.47 0.66 15.19
N SER A 189 -12.61 -0.35 14.98
CA SER A 189 -13.01 -1.74 15.08
C SER A 189 -13.21 -2.18 16.54
N PRO A 190 -13.93 -3.28 16.80
CA PRO A 190 -14.03 -3.86 18.14
C PRO A 190 -12.68 -4.23 18.77
N ALA A 191 -11.66 -4.51 17.95
CA ALA A 191 -10.30 -4.78 18.39
C ALA A 191 -9.48 -3.50 18.66
N GLY A 192 -10.09 -2.30 18.58
CA GLY A 192 -9.44 -1.03 18.83
C GLY A 192 -8.55 -0.51 17.69
N VAL A 193 -8.69 -1.07 16.49
CA VAL A 193 -7.99 -0.54 15.30
C VAL A 193 -8.69 0.72 14.82
N HIS A 194 -7.94 1.81 14.66
CA HIS A 194 -8.45 3.02 14.03
C HIS A 194 -8.20 2.95 12.53
N VAL A 195 -9.27 2.82 11.76
CA VAL A 195 -9.24 2.92 10.29
C VAL A 195 -9.43 4.38 9.92
N CYS A 196 -8.36 5.05 9.51
CA CYS A 196 -8.35 6.48 9.23
C CYS A 196 -8.03 6.73 7.75
N THR A 197 -8.80 7.60 7.12
CA THR A 197 -8.54 8.10 5.77
C THR A 197 -8.13 9.56 5.84
N TYR A 198 -6.94 9.87 5.33
CA TYR A 198 -6.41 11.22 5.26
C TYR A 198 -6.25 11.66 3.81
N ARG A 199 -6.33 12.97 3.58
CA ARG A 199 -6.01 13.61 2.30
C ARG A 199 -5.04 14.76 2.50
N PRO A 200 -4.19 15.10 1.51
CA PRO A 200 -3.40 16.32 1.59
C PRO A 200 -4.31 17.53 1.81
N ALA A 201 -3.96 18.37 2.79
CA ALA A 201 -4.66 19.62 3.01
C ALA A 201 -4.48 20.56 1.80
N ALA A 202 -5.51 21.31 1.46
CA ALA A 202 -5.39 22.34 0.44
C ALA A 202 -4.26 23.32 0.83
N LYS A 203 -3.39 23.62 -0.14
CA LYS A 203 -2.38 24.66 0.08
C LYS A 203 -3.11 26.00 0.23
N GLY A 204 -3.09 26.55 1.43
CA GLY A 204 -3.59 27.88 1.72
C GLY A 204 -2.81 28.99 1.00
#